data_a6c8c02280eef770ddb4a10829a83f87
#
_entry.id   a6c8c02280eef770ddb4a10829a83f87
#
_cell.length_a   1.000
_cell.length_b   1.000
_cell.length_c   1.000
_cell.angle_alpha   90.00
_cell.angle_beta   90.00
_cell.angle_gamma   90.00
#
_symmetry.space_group_name_H-M   'P 1'
#
loop_
_entity.id
_entity.type
_entity.pdbx_description
1 polymer ?
#
loop_
_entity_poly.entity_id
_entity_poly.type
_entity_poly.pdbx_seq_one_letter_code
_entity_poly.pdbx_strand_id
1 'polypeptide(L)'
;MTSAPPHKHTEDSANDLLSDVHVLANLIGRAFSGQLDSAFGMSVPEWRVLLTLTRHPGLTAAEITNRWAMDKMAISRAIQRLEGDGHIGRDRNPSDRRSYKLSLTASGEALHRKFLPTANKRYREFVSCLTREELANLRGAVVKLIAHSGDLRD
;
A
#
# COMPACT_ATOMS: atom_id res chain seq x y z
N MET A 1 5.79 -43.34 29.57
CA MET A 1 4.84 -42.39 28.92
C MET A 1 5.54 -41.07 28.82
N THR A 2 6.18 -40.83 27.67
CA THR A 2 6.97 -39.64 27.44
C THR A 2 6.16 -38.73 26.53
N SER A 3 5.67 -37.62 27.07
CA SER A 3 4.95 -36.57 26.34
C SER A 3 5.91 -35.84 25.42
N ALA A 4 5.68 -35.87 24.14
CA ALA A 4 6.43 -35.10 23.16
C ALA A 4 6.03 -33.62 23.26
N PRO A 5 6.96 -32.67 23.03
CA PRO A 5 6.67 -31.24 23.14
C PRO A 5 5.87 -30.75 21.91
N PRO A 6 4.76 -30.00 22.12
CA PRO A 6 3.85 -29.59 21.04
C PRO A 6 4.30 -28.30 20.28
N HIS A 7 5.51 -27.78 20.48
CA HIS A 7 5.84 -26.41 20.04
C HIS A 7 6.55 -26.26 18.69
N LYS A 8 7.14 -27.30 18.11
CA LYS A 8 7.89 -27.16 16.84
C LYS A 8 7.01 -26.94 15.60
N HIS A 9 5.86 -27.59 15.52
CA HIS A 9 4.99 -27.51 14.33
C HIS A 9 4.28 -26.15 14.17
N THR A 10 4.05 -25.40 15.26
CA THR A 10 3.38 -24.10 15.22
C THR A 10 4.33 -22.97 14.83
N GLU A 11 5.58 -23.04 15.23
CA GLU A 11 6.59 -22.03 14.87
C GLU A 11 7.00 -22.16 13.40
N ASP A 12 7.20 -23.36 12.89
CA ASP A 12 7.51 -23.58 11.47
C ASP A 12 6.36 -23.10 10.58
N SER A 13 5.09 -23.39 10.94
CA SER A 13 3.94 -22.94 10.15
C SER A 13 3.72 -21.42 10.16
N ALA A 14 4.08 -20.72 11.23
CA ALA A 14 4.00 -19.26 11.29
C ALA A 14 5.11 -18.62 10.44
N ASN A 15 6.32 -19.17 10.47
CA ASN A 15 7.44 -18.70 9.64
C ASN A 15 7.14 -18.91 8.14
N ASP A 16 6.59 -20.07 7.77
CA ASP A 16 6.18 -20.37 6.40
C ASP A 16 5.10 -19.41 5.92
N LEU A 17 4.08 -19.15 6.74
CA LEU A 17 3.02 -18.20 6.43
C LEU A 17 3.57 -16.78 6.20
N LEU A 18 4.46 -16.29 7.05
CA LEU A 18 5.04 -14.96 6.89
C LEU A 18 5.93 -14.87 5.65
N SER A 19 6.66 -15.94 5.34
CA SER A 19 7.42 -16.05 4.10
C SER A 19 6.51 -15.97 2.88
N ASP A 20 5.41 -16.70 2.87
CA ASP A 20 4.40 -16.66 1.80
C ASP A 20 3.76 -15.28 1.66
N VAL A 21 3.48 -14.59 2.76
CA VAL A 21 2.98 -13.20 2.74
C VAL A 21 3.99 -12.26 2.08
N HIS A 22 5.30 -12.41 2.35
CA HIS A 22 6.34 -11.62 1.68
C HIS A 22 6.41 -11.92 0.18
N VAL A 23 6.36 -13.19 -0.20
CA VAL A 23 6.32 -13.60 -1.62
C VAL A 23 5.08 -13.00 -2.30
N LEU A 24 3.91 -13.12 -1.67
CA LEU A 24 2.65 -12.57 -2.17
C LEU A 24 2.73 -11.05 -2.36
N ALA A 25 3.27 -10.31 -1.39
CA ALA A 25 3.43 -8.87 -1.48
C ALA A 25 4.33 -8.45 -2.65
N ASN A 26 5.42 -9.20 -2.88
CA ASN A 26 6.32 -8.98 -4.01
C ASN A 26 5.66 -9.31 -5.36
N LEU A 27 4.85 -10.37 -5.42
CA LEU A 27 4.11 -10.75 -6.64
C LEU A 27 3.04 -9.71 -6.96
N ILE A 28 2.31 -9.20 -5.97
CA ILE A 28 1.37 -8.09 -6.15
C ILE A 28 2.12 -6.88 -6.72
N GLY A 29 3.24 -6.48 -6.13
CA GLY A 29 4.06 -5.37 -6.62
C GLY A 29 4.45 -5.54 -8.09
N ARG A 30 4.96 -6.72 -8.46
CA ARG A 30 5.33 -7.04 -9.86
C ARG A 30 4.14 -7.05 -10.81
N ALA A 31 3.02 -7.62 -10.41
CA ALA A 31 1.81 -7.69 -11.24
C ALA A 31 1.23 -6.31 -11.59
N PHE A 32 1.47 -5.31 -10.73
CA PHE A 32 0.97 -3.95 -10.94
C PHE A 32 1.99 -3.02 -11.59
N SER A 33 3.31 -3.21 -11.33
CA SER A 33 4.34 -2.29 -11.82
C SER A 33 4.39 -2.18 -13.34
N GLY A 34 4.38 -3.29 -14.05
CA GLY A 34 4.48 -3.30 -15.52
C GLY A 34 3.31 -2.59 -16.19
N GLN A 35 2.10 -2.71 -15.66
CA GLN A 35 0.91 -2.08 -16.23
C GLN A 35 0.82 -0.59 -15.90
N LEU A 36 1.27 -0.18 -14.72
CA LEU A 36 1.38 1.22 -14.32
C LEU A 36 2.37 1.97 -15.21
N ASP A 37 3.53 1.38 -15.42
CA ASP A 37 4.59 1.98 -16.21
C ASP A 37 4.21 2.07 -17.70
N SER A 38 3.77 0.96 -18.31
CA SER A 38 3.46 0.91 -19.73
C SER A 38 2.26 1.75 -20.14
N ALA A 39 1.22 1.84 -19.31
CA ALA A 39 -0.01 2.56 -19.65
C ALA A 39 -0.03 4.02 -19.22
N PHE A 40 0.73 4.38 -18.19
CA PHE A 40 0.65 5.70 -17.53
C PHE A 40 2.02 6.31 -17.18
N GLY A 41 3.12 5.61 -17.44
CA GLY A 41 4.46 6.05 -17.04
C GLY A 41 4.61 6.25 -15.53
N MET A 42 3.83 5.51 -14.73
CA MET A 42 3.67 5.70 -13.28
C MET A 42 4.26 4.53 -12.51
N SER A 43 5.00 4.82 -11.46
CA SER A 43 5.50 3.83 -10.53
C SER A 43 4.47 3.42 -9.47
N VAL A 44 4.68 2.26 -8.82
CA VAL A 44 3.83 1.80 -7.71
C VAL A 44 3.79 2.81 -6.55
N PRO A 45 4.90 3.43 -6.11
CA PRO A 45 4.85 4.49 -5.11
C PRO A 45 3.98 5.68 -5.51
N GLU A 46 4.08 6.16 -6.75
CA GLU A 46 3.25 7.26 -7.27
C GLU A 46 1.77 6.91 -7.24
N TRP A 47 1.41 5.71 -7.69
CA TRP A 47 0.03 5.23 -7.59
C TRP A 47 -0.47 5.18 -6.14
N ARG A 48 0.35 4.68 -5.21
CA ARG A 48 -0.02 4.61 -3.79
C ARG A 48 -0.24 5.99 -3.18
N VAL A 49 0.58 6.98 -3.56
CA VAL A 49 0.40 8.38 -3.14
C VAL A 49 -0.91 8.94 -3.67
N LEU A 50 -1.19 8.80 -4.98
CA LEU A 50 -2.46 9.24 -5.58
C LEU A 50 -3.68 8.61 -4.91
N LEU A 51 -3.68 7.28 -4.76
CA LEU A 51 -4.75 6.53 -4.11
C LEU A 51 -4.99 6.99 -2.67
N THR A 52 -3.91 7.28 -1.94
CA THR A 52 -4.01 7.76 -0.56
C THR A 52 -4.63 9.14 -0.49
N LEU A 53 -4.15 10.07 -1.30
CA LEU A 53 -4.63 11.45 -1.28
C LEU A 53 -6.05 11.61 -1.81
N THR A 54 -6.52 10.70 -2.66
CA THR A 54 -7.94 10.64 -3.06
C THR A 54 -8.86 10.33 -1.88
N ARG A 55 -8.42 9.45 -0.97
CA ARG A 55 -9.22 9.01 0.18
C ARG A 55 -8.99 9.87 1.43
N HIS A 56 -7.81 10.43 1.54
CA HIS A 56 -7.32 11.17 2.71
C HIS A 56 -6.54 12.42 2.26
N PRO A 57 -7.23 13.45 1.76
CA PRO A 57 -6.56 14.71 1.42
C PRO A 57 -5.98 15.37 2.66
N GLY A 58 -4.87 16.08 2.50
CA GLY A 58 -4.21 16.80 3.59
C GLY A 58 -3.26 15.97 4.44
N LEU A 59 -2.88 14.76 4.01
CA LEU A 59 -1.82 14.00 4.67
C LEU A 59 -0.44 14.56 4.33
N THR A 60 0.48 14.40 5.28
CA THR A 60 1.91 14.69 5.11
C THR A 60 2.63 13.50 4.46
N ALA A 61 3.84 13.74 3.92
CA ALA A 61 4.69 12.66 3.38
C ALA A 61 5.00 11.57 4.41
N ALA A 62 5.19 11.95 5.68
CA ALA A 62 5.45 11.00 6.77
C ALA A 62 4.25 10.09 7.04
N GLU A 63 3.03 10.66 7.06
CA GLU A 63 1.80 9.89 7.25
C GLU A 63 1.56 8.91 6.10
N ILE A 64 1.84 9.31 4.85
CA ILE A 64 1.76 8.43 3.68
C ILE A 64 2.79 7.30 3.77
N THR A 65 4.03 7.62 4.16
CA THR A 65 5.11 6.65 4.36
C THR A 65 4.72 5.59 5.39
N ASN A 66 4.23 6.02 6.54
CA ASN A 66 3.81 5.14 7.63
C ASN A 66 2.62 4.25 7.22
N ARG A 67 1.64 4.83 6.49
CA ARG A 67 0.45 4.10 6.05
C ARG A 67 0.77 2.92 5.15
N TRP A 68 1.79 3.05 4.30
CA TRP A 68 2.19 2.01 3.37
C TRP A 68 3.37 1.17 3.85
N ALA A 69 3.95 1.50 5.02
CA ALA A 69 5.17 0.89 5.53
C ALA A 69 6.28 0.84 4.44
N MET A 70 6.41 1.91 3.66
CA MET A 70 7.36 2.00 2.56
C MET A 70 8.60 2.80 2.94
N ASP A 71 9.63 2.65 2.13
CA ASP A 71 10.83 3.48 2.22
C ASP A 71 10.51 4.97 2.03
N LYS A 72 11.01 5.80 2.95
CA LYS A 72 10.79 7.25 2.96
C LYS A 72 11.27 7.93 1.67
N MET A 73 12.40 7.48 1.12
CA MET A 73 12.96 8.05 -0.09
C MET A 73 12.13 7.71 -1.32
N ALA A 74 11.55 6.50 -1.37
CA ALA A 74 10.66 6.10 -2.45
C ALA A 74 9.39 6.96 -2.48
N ILE A 75 8.76 7.19 -1.33
CA ILE A 75 7.58 8.07 -1.21
C ILE A 75 7.95 9.53 -1.50
N SER A 76 9.09 10.02 -1.02
CA SER A 76 9.54 11.39 -1.29
C SER A 76 9.76 11.64 -2.79
N ARG A 77 10.42 10.71 -3.50
CA ARG A 77 10.60 10.81 -4.96
C ARG A 77 9.28 10.77 -5.72
N ALA A 78 8.36 9.90 -5.29
CA ALA A 78 7.03 9.81 -5.89
C ALA A 78 6.25 11.13 -5.75
N ILE A 79 6.26 11.73 -4.56
CA ILE A 79 5.63 13.02 -4.30
C ILE A 79 6.26 14.12 -5.15
N GLN A 80 7.61 14.19 -5.20
CA GLN A 80 8.31 15.21 -6.00
C GLN A 80 7.96 15.10 -7.48
N ARG A 81 7.88 13.90 -8.03
CA ARG A 81 7.51 13.69 -9.43
C ARG A 81 6.06 14.10 -9.69
N LEU A 82 5.11 13.62 -8.88
CA LEU A 82 3.69 13.98 -9.01
C LEU A 82 3.44 15.48 -8.83
N GLU A 83 4.22 16.16 -8.00
CA GLU A 83 4.18 17.60 -7.83
C GLU A 83 4.77 18.32 -9.06
N GLY A 84 5.93 17.86 -9.56
CA GLY A 84 6.54 18.39 -10.78
C GLY A 84 5.65 18.26 -12.01
N ASP A 85 4.88 17.18 -12.09
CA ASP A 85 3.87 16.92 -13.14
C ASP A 85 2.53 17.67 -12.88
N GLY A 86 2.42 18.41 -11.78
CA GLY A 86 1.24 19.21 -11.45
C GLY A 86 0.04 18.42 -10.93
N HIS A 87 0.24 17.19 -10.48
CA HIS A 87 -0.82 16.30 -9.97
C HIS A 87 -1.06 16.45 -8.46
N ILE A 88 -0.11 17.00 -7.72
CA ILE A 88 -0.17 17.23 -6.28
C ILE A 88 0.12 18.71 -5.99
N GLY A 89 -0.64 19.26 -5.07
CA GLY A 89 -0.39 20.56 -4.43
C GLY A 89 0.12 20.39 -3.00
N ARG A 90 0.82 21.41 -2.52
CA ARG A 90 1.33 21.50 -1.14
C ARG A 90 0.79 22.73 -0.44
N ASP A 91 0.23 22.54 0.75
CA ASP A 91 -0.11 23.60 1.67
C ASP A 91 0.76 23.50 2.93
N ARG A 92 1.08 24.64 3.53
CA ARG A 92 1.81 24.65 4.81
C ARG A 92 0.98 23.96 5.87
N ASN A 93 1.59 23.04 6.62
CA ASN A 93 0.92 22.43 7.76
C ASN A 93 0.83 23.46 8.91
N PRO A 94 -0.37 23.85 9.34
CA PRO A 94 -0.51 24.85 10.40
C PRO A 94 -0.01 24.34 11.76
N SER A 95 0.00 23.02 11.97
CA SER A 95 0.45 22.38 13.22
C SER A 95 1.95 22.10 13.25
N ASP A 96 2.63 22.07 12.09
CA ASP A 96 4.07 21.82 12.00
C ASP A 96 4.65 22.51 10.78
N ARG A 97 5.34 23.63 10.99
CA ARG A 97 5.94 24.46 9.91
C ARG A 97 7.03 23.75 9.10
N ARG A 98 7.52 22.57 9.54
CA ARG A 98 8.54 21.77 8.85
C ARG A 98 7.92 20.76 7.88
N SER A 99 6.60 20.58 7.93
CA SER A 99 5.87 19.65 7.08
C SER A 99 4.86 20.38 6.18
N TYR A 100 4.47 19.71 5.12
CA TYR A 100 3.45 20.17 4.18
C TYR A 100 2.30 19.17 4.15
N LYS A 101 1.09 19.68 4.07
CA LYS A 101 -0.10 18.91 3.73
C LYS A 101 -0.23 18.78 2.24
N LEU A 102 -0.48 17.57 1.77
CA LEU A 102 -0.54 17.23 0.35
C LEU A 102 -1.99 16.97 -0.05
N SER A 103 -2.36 17.45 -1.22
CA SER A 103 -3.68 17.22 -1.82
C SER A 103 -3.55 17.01 -3.33
N LEU A 104 -4.52 16.33 -3.93
CA LEU A 104 -4.57 16.24 -5.38
C LEU A 104 -5.00 17.58 -5.97
N THR A 105 -4.42 17.92 -7.12
CA THR A 105 -4.96 18.95 -8.00
C THR A 105 -6.09 18.37 -8.87
N ALA A 106 -6.80 19.19 -9.60
CA ALA A 106 -7.78 18.73 -10.60
C ALA A 106 -7.15 17.77 -11.64
N SER A 107 -5.88 17.98 -12.00
CA SER A 107 -5.10 17.11 -12.86
C SER A 107 -4.83 15.74 -12.19
N GLY A 108 -4.45 15.75 -10.91
CA GLY A 108 -4.23 14.51 -10.14
C GLY A 108 -5.50 13.69 -9.97
N GLU A 109 -6.63 14.35 -9.71
CA GLU A 109 -7.92 13.67 -9.66
C GLU A 109 -8.32 13.06 -11.01
N ALA A 110 -8.09 13.78 -12.12
CA ALA A 110 -8.35 13.28 -13.45
C ALA A 110 -7.47 12.06 -13.78
N LEU A 111 -6.19 12.09 -13.41
CA LEU A 111 -5.27 10.97 -13.56
C LEU A 111 -5.73 9.76 -12.76
N HIS A 112 -6.12 9.95 -11.49
CA HIS A 112 -6.66 8.89 -10.65
C HIS A 112 -7.92 8.26 -11.28
N ARG A 113 -8.89 9.07 -11.70
CA ARG A 113 -10.12 8.59 -12.35
C ARG A 113 -9.83 7.78 -13.61
N LYS A 114 -8.87 8.21 -14.42
CA LYS A 114 -8.46 7.51 -15.66
C LYS A 114 -7.85 6.14 -15.35
N PHE A 115 -7.07 6.03 -14.28
CA PHE A 115 -6.38 4.81 -13.92
C PHE A 115 -7.25 3.80 -13.13
N LEU A 116 -8.19 4.28 -12.34
CA LEU A 116 -8.98 3.48 -11.41
C LEU A 116 -9.66 2.24 -12.04
N PRO A 117 -10.28 2.30 -13.24
CA PRO A 117 -10.88 1.13 -13.86
C PRO A 117 -9.88 0.02 -14.15
N THR A 118 -8.69 0.39 -14.61
CA THR A 118 -7.59 -0.52 -14.92
C THR A 118 -7.06 -1.21 -13.65
N ALA A 119 -6.83 -0.43 -12.58
CA ALA A 119 -6.43 -0.96 -11.29
C ALA A 119 -7.47 -1.92 -10.71
N ASN A 120 -8.74 -1.53 -10.73
CA ASN A 120 -9.83 -2.35 -10.22
C ASN A 120 -10.01 -3.65 -11.00
N LYS A 121 -9.83 -3.63 -12.32
CA LYS A 121 -9.85 -4.85 -13.14
C LYS A 121 -8.73 -5.79 -12.67
N ARG A 122 -7.51 -5.28 -12.53
CA ARG A 122 -6.35 -6.07 -12.10
C ARG A 122 -6.49 -6.64 -10.69
N TYR A 123 -7.02 -5.84 -9.76
CA TYR A 123 -7.30 -6.32 -8.41
C TYR A 123 -8.32 -7.46 -8.41
N ARG A 124 -9.39 -7.35 -9.19
CA ARG A 124 -10.38 -8.43 -9.32
C ARG A 124 -9.78 -9.70 -9.94
N GLU A 125 -9.00 -9.57 -11.00
CA GLU A 125 -8.29 -10.69 -11.62
C GLU A 125 -7.35 -11.38 -10.61
N PHE A 126 -6.61 -10.60 -9.83
CA PHE A 126 -5.66 -11.12 -8.86
C PHE A 126 -6.33 -11.96 -7.76
N VAL A 127 -7.50 -11.59 -7.30
CA VAL A 127 -8.24 -12.30 -6.25
C VAL A 127 -9.30 -13.26 -6.79
N SER A 128 -9.40 -13.46 -8.11
CA SER A 128 -10.47 -14.24 -8.74
C SER A 128 -10.43 -15.74 -8.42
N CYS A 129 -9.30 -16.24 -7.93
CA CYS A 129 -9.14 -17.61 -7.46
C CYS A 129 -9.78 -17.87 -6.09
N LEU A 130 -10.20 -16.80 -5.37
CA LEU A 130 -10.78 -16.90 -4.03
C LEU A 130 -12.31 -16.82 -4.10
N THR A 131 -12.97 -17.61 -3.28
CA THR A 131 -14.41 -17.45 -2.97
C THR A 131 -14.65 -16.16 -2.18
N ARG A 132 -15.91 -15.74 -2.08
CA ARG A 132 -16.28 -14.56 -1.26
C ARG A 132 -15.93 -14.74 0.21
N GLU A 133 -16.08 -15.95 0.72
CA GLU A 133 -15.79 -16.27 2.12
C GLU A 133 -14.29 -16.24 2.38
N GLU A 134 -13.47 -16.88 1.53
CA GLU A 134 -12.01 -16.83 1.62
C GLU A 134 -11.47 -15.41 1.54
N LEU A 135 -12.00 -14.59 0.64
CA LEU A 135 -11.61 -13.19 0.51
C LEU A 135 -11.96 -12.38 1.76
N ALA A 136 -13.13 -12.61 2.35
CA ALA A 136 -13.56 -11.94 3.59
C ALA A 136 -12.68 -12.36 4.78
N ASN A 137 -12.38 -13.66 4.90
CA ASN A 137 -11.54 -14.22 5.95
C ASN A 137 -10.10 -13.71 5.83
N LEU A 138 -9.53 -13.72 4.62
CA LEU A 138 -8.20 -13.18 4.35
C LEU A 138 -8.12 -11.69 4.71
N ARG A 139 -9.12 -10.89 4.31
CA ARG A 139 -9.18 -9.46 4.65
C ARG A 139 -9.21 -9.25 6.16
N GLY A 140 -10.02 -10.02 6.88
CA GLY A 140 -10.12 -9.97 8.33
C GLY A 140 -8.79 -10.28 9.02
N ALA A 141 -8.11 -11.34 8.57
CA ALA A 141 -6.80 -11.74 9.09
C ALA A 141 -5.73 -10.66 8.83
N VAL A 142 -5.65 -10.14 7.60
CA VAL A 142 -4.69 -9.09 7.21
C VAL A 142 -4.91 -7.81 8.04
N VAL A 143 -6.15 -7.38 8.22
CA VAL A 143 -6.46 -6.19 9.05
C VAL A 143 -6.02 -6.37 10.49
N LYS A 144 -6.24 -7.55 11.08
CA LYS A 144 -5.79 -7.86 12.45
C LYS A 144 -4.26 -7.84 12.55
N LEU A 145 -3.56 -8.43 11.59
CA LEU A 145 -2.09 -8.45 11.57
C LEU A 145 -1.51 -7.04 11.43
N ILE A 146 -2.09 -6.20 10.56
CA ILE A 146 -1.65 -4.80 10.39
C ILE A 146 -1.86 -4.01 11.70
N ALA A 147 -3.00 -4.17 12.37
CA ALA A 147 -3.26 -3.50 13.64
C ALA A 147 -2.25 -3.95 14.71
N HIS A 148 -2.06 -5.26 14.85
CA HIS A 148 -1.13 -5.81 15.84
C HIS A 148 0.34 -5.45 15.58
N SER A 149 0.74 -5.31 14.32
CA SER A 149 2.12 -4.92 13.98
C SER A 149 2.50 -3.52 14.45
N GLY A 150 1.53 -2.66 14.75
CA GLY A 150 1.74 -1.36 15.37
C GLY A 150 2.26 -1.48 16.81
N ASP A 151 1.81 -2.49 17.53
CA ASP A 151 2.17 -2.75 18.94
C ASP A 151 3.58 -3.36 19.08
N LEU A 152 4.16 -3.87 17.98
CA LEU A 152 5.49 -4.50 17.95
C LEU A 152 6.63 -3.54 17.57
N ARG A 153 6.35 -2.24 17.46
CA ARG A 153 7.33 -1.20 17.01
C ARG A 153 8.03 -0.48 18.17
N ASP A 154 8.24 -1.14 19.30
CA ASP A 154 9.00 -0.62 20.41
C ASP A 154 10.50 -0.90 20.27
#